data_a40038eb7bf35879e0cd0f906d43adf6
#
_entry.id   a40038eb7bf35879e0cd0f906d43adf6
#
_cell.length_a   1.000
_cell.length_b   1.000
_cell.length_c   1.000
_cell.angle_alpha   90.00
_cell.angle_beta   90.00
_cell.angle_gamma   90.00
#
_symmetry.space_group_name_H-M   'P 1'
#
loop_
_entity.id
_entity.type
_entity.pdbx_description
1 polymer ?
#
loop_
_entity_poly.entity_id
_entity_poly.type
_entity_poly.pdbx_seq_one_letter_code
_entity_poly.pdbx_strand_id
1 'polypeptide(L)'
;MSAKQSIVVKGARENNLKGIDVAFPLGGIVCVTGVSGSGKSTLVNEILLKAAKRHVTGTRDLPGAHDTVTGLGKVMRVVEVDQSPIGRTPRSNPATYTGIFDEIRSVYARMPEAKIRGYEPGRFSFNVKGGRCEVCAGQGVRRIEMHFLPDVFVTCEACKGRRYGRETLEVLCKGKSIADVLDMTVDDATGFFDAHPKIARMLQCIKDVGLGYMQLGQASTTMSGGEAQRVKLASELGMSSAGHTLYVLDEPTTGLHFADVHRLLGVLQRLAGNGHTLVVIEHNLDVIKCADWIVDLGPEGGDGGGTLVAHGTPEAVAATPGSFTGEYLARMLGSIHPAAPASTTAKPARAKLASAKPASEKKPAARKRATT
;
A
#
# COMPACT_ATOMS: atom_id res chain seq x y z
N MET A 1 -10.82 -3.72 29.32
CA MET A 1 -10.17 -3.04 28.16
C MET A 1 -10.31 -1.55 28.38
N SER A 2 -9.20 -0.81 28.50
CA SER A 2 -9.25 0.65 28.59
C SER A 2 -9.97 1.18 27.35
N ALA A 3 -10.91 2.12 27.52
CA ALA A 3 -11.62 2.72 26.40
C ALA A 3 -10.57 3.32 25.43
N LYS A 4 -10.38 2.68 24.26
CA LYS A 4 -9.50 3.23 23.23
C LYS A 4 -9.99 4.63 22.90
N GLN A 5 -9.11 5.62 22.96
CA GLN A 5 -9.46 6.96 22.51
C GLN A 5 -9.81 6.89 21.04
N SER A 6 -10.82 7.63 20.62
CA SER A 6 -11.32 7.63 19.24
C SER A 6 -11.39 9.05 18.70
N ILE A 7 -11.17 9.19 17.41
CA ILE A 7 -11.64 10.36 16.68
C ILE A 7 -13.13 10.15 16.44
N VAL A 8 -13.96 11.13 16.78
CA VAL A 8 -15.41 11.04 16.60
C VAL A 8 -15.86 12.17 15.67
N VAL A 9 -16.46 11.79 14.55
CA VAL A 9 -17.17 12.69 13.63
C VAL A 9 -18.63 12.63 13.98
N LYS A 10 -19.27 13.76 14.24
CA LYS A 10 -20.69 13.86 14.55
C LYS A 10 -21.45 14.63 13.49
N GLY A 11 -22.66 14.17 13.20
CA GLY A 11 -23.57 14.80 12.27
C GLY A 11 -23.03 14.94 10.83
N ALA A 12 -22.26 13.96 10.35
CA ALA A 12 -21.71 13.97 8.99
C ALA A 12 -22.85 13.95 7.96
N ARG A 13 -22.97 15.05 7.15
CA ARG A 13 -24.10 15.26 6.21
C ARG A 13 -23.67 15.85 4.87
N GLU A 14 -22.39 15.74 4.55
CA GLU A 14 -21.88 16.14 3.23
C GLU A 14 -22.32 15.13 2.17
N ASN A 15 -22.67 15.64 0.99
CA ASN A 15 -23.17 14.87 -0.16
C ASN A 15 -24.39 13.99 0.25
N ASN A 16 -24.24 12.67 0.14
CA ASN A 16 -25.31 11.71 0.46
C ASN A 16 -25.34 11.22 1.90
N LEU A 17 -24.43 11.69 2.77
CA LEU A 17 -24.42 11.30 4.19
C LEU A 17 -25.64 11.82 4.94
N LYS A 18 -26.25 10.99 5.79
CA LYS A 18 -27.55 11.23 6.43
C LYS A 18 -27.44 11.74 7.88
N GLY A 19 -26.41 12.56 8.20
CA GLY A 19 -26.22 13.07 9.56
C GLY A 19 -25.69 12.01 10.51
N ILE A 20 -24.76 11.20 10.08
CA ILE A 20 -24.24 10.05 10.82
C ILE A 20 -23.17 10.44 11.83
N ASP A 21 -23.13 9.69 12.95
CA ASP A 21 -22.09 9.76 13.97
C ASP A 21 -21.16 8.55 13.82
N VAL A 22 -19.85 8.80 13.67
CA VAL A 22 -18.86 7.74 13.43
C VAL A 22 -17.65 7.90 14.34
N ALA A 23 -17.23 6.80 14.97
CA ALA A 23 -16.03 6.74 15.80
C ALA A 23 -14.91 5.94 15.10
N PHE A 24 -13.70 6.50 15.08
CA PHE A 24 -12.48 5.87 14.57
C PHE A 24 -11.51 5.65 15.74
N PRO A 25 -11.40 4.41 16.26
CA PRO A 25 -10.46 4.10 17.34
C PRO A 25 -9.01 4.38 16.97
N LEU A 26 -8.23 4.98 17.88
CA LEU A 26 -6.82 5.27 17.66
C LEU A 26 -5.94 4.04 17.93
N GLY A 27 -4.80 3.98 17.23
CA GLY A 27 -3.77 2.96 17.42
C GLY A 27 -4.14 1.59 16.84
N GLY A 28 -4.62 1.57 15.61
CA GLY A 28 -4.97 0.35 14.90
C GLY A 28 -5.40 0.63 13.44
N ILE A 29 -5.88 -0.41 12.78
CA ILE A 29 -6.41 -0.36 11.41
C ILE A 29 -7.92 -0.26 11.47
N VAL A 30 -8.48 0.83 10.96
CA VAL A 30 -9.92 1.07 10.80
C VAL A 30 -10.27 0.98 9.32
N CYS A 31 -11.02 -0.04 8.93
CA CYS A 31 -11.52 -0.17 7.57
C CYS A 31 -12.88 0.52 7.41
N VAL A 32 -13.02 1.35 6.38
CA VAL A 32 -14.29 1.94 5.96
C VAL A 32 -14.79 1.20 4.73
N THR A 33 -15.92 0.50 4.89
CA THR A 33 -16.48 -0.44 3.93
C THR A 33 -17.87 -0.02 3.46
N GLY A 34 -18.42 -0.75 2.52
CA GLY A 34 -19.75 -0.54 1.98
C GLY A 34 -19.78 -0.50 0.45
N VAL A 35 -20.96 -0.49 -0.14
CA VAL A 35 -21.16 -0.49 -1.60
C VAL A 35 -20.59 0.79 -2.24
N SER A 36 -20.36 0.75 -3.55
CA SER A 36 -19.93 1.95 -4.28
C SER A 36 -20.97 3.06 -4.16
N GLY A 37 -20.53 4.30 -3.94
CA GLY A 37 -21.42 5.45 -3.74
C GLY A 37 -22.10 5.52 -2.36
N SER A 38 -21.77 4.67 -1.38
CA SER A 38 -22.36 4.71 -0.03
C SER A 38 -21.88 5.87 0.86
N GLY A 39 -20.94 6.70 0.39
CA GLY A 39 -20.45 7.87 1.13
C GLY A 39 -19.09 7.68 1.81
N LYS A 40 -18.36 6.58 1.58
CA LYS A 40 -17.04 6.29 2.19
C LYS A 40 -16.03 7.40 1.96
N SER A 41 -15.76 7.77 0.71
CA SER A 41 -14.81 8.82 0.37
C SER A 41 -15.26 10.19 0.88
N THR A 42 -16.57 10.45 0.94
CA THR A 42 -17.12 11.67 1.53
C THR A 42 -16.82 11.73 3.04
N LEU A 43 -17.06 10.66 3.78
CA LEU A 43 -16.79 10.59 5.22
C LEU A 43 -15.29 10.72 5.51
N VAL A 44 -14.46 9.96 4.78
CA VAL A 44 -13.04 9.85 5.06
C VAL A 44 -12.26 11.02 4.48
N ASN A 45 -12.40 11.30 3.15
CA ASN A 45 -11.56 12.29 2.48
C ASN A 45 -12.09 13.71 2.68
N GLU A 46 -13.42 13.92 2.54
CA GLU A 46 -13.98 15.26 2.61
C GLU A 46 -14.18 15.77 4.05
N ILE A 47 -14.47 14.88 5.02
CA ILE A 47 -14.71 15.31 6.40
C ILE A 47 -13.50 14.98 7.29
N LEU A 48 -13.19 13.70 7.52
CA LEU A 48 -12.17 13.29 8.50
C LEU A 48 -10.78 13.82 8.14
N LEU A 49 -10.33 13.58 6.90
CA LEU A 49 -8.99 13.96 6.44
C LEU A 49 -8.80 15.47 6.46
N LYS A 50 -9.77 16.23 5.93
CA LYS A 50 -9.71 17.69 5.93
C LYS A 50 -9.75 18.27 7.34
N ALA A 51 -10.60 17.75 8.24
CA ALA A 51 -10.65 18.15 9.63
C ALA A 51 -9.31 17.86 10.35
N ALA A 52 -8.73 16.68 10.12
CA ALA A 52 -7.45 16.30 10.71
C ALA A 52 -6.29 17.16 10.17
N LYS A 53 -6.21 17.40 8.85
CA LYS A 53 -5.23 18.32 8.24
C LYS A 53 -5.36 19.72 8.81
N ARG A 54 -6.58 20.24 8.91
CA ARG A 54 -6.82 21.56 9.49
C ARG A 54 -6.37 21.65 10.95
N HIS A 55 -6.61 20.62 11.74
CA HIS A 55 -6.18 20.57 13.14
C HIS A 55 -4.65 20.57 13.28
N VAL A 56 -3.93 19.78 12.45
CA VAL A 56 -2.47 19.59 12.57
C VAL A 56 -1.68 20.68 11.87
N THR A 57 -2.11 21.13 10.67
CA THR A 57 -1.31 22.03 9.82
C THR A 57 -1.93 23.42 9.66
N GLY A 58 -3.16 23.63 10.15
CA GLY A 58 -3.86 24.91 10.00
C GLY A 58 -4.28 25.22 8.55
N THR A 59 -4.44 24.19 7.69
CA THR A 59 -4.85 24.41 6.29
C THR A 59 -6.18 25.15 6.20
N ARG A 60 -6.38 25.90 5.12
CA ARG A 60 -7.61 26.66 4.86
C ARG A 60 -8.75 25.81 4.29
N ASP A 61 -8.45 24.56 3.91
CA ASP A 61 -9.46 23.64 3.37
C ASP A 61 -10.51 23.35 4.45
N LEU A 62 -11.75 23.64 4.11
CA LEU A 62 -12.87 23.39 5.00
C LEU A 62 -13.31 21.92 4.87
N PRO A 63 -13.49 21.22 5.98
CA PRO A 63 -14.13 19.90 5.95
C PRO A 63 -15.59 20.03 5.48
N GLY A 64 -16.11 18.96 4.86
CA GLY A 64 -17.49 18.87 4.43
C GLY A 64 -18.49 19.06 5.58
N ALA A 65 -19.76 19.19 5.28
CA ALA A 65 -20.81 19.50 6.24
C ALA A 65 -20.90 18.43 7.36
N HIS A 66 -20.69 18.85 8.60
CA HIS A 66 -20.76 18.05 9.83
C HIS A 66 -21.00 18.97 11.04
N ASP A 67 -21.28 18.40 12.20
CA ASP A 67 -21.42 19.17 13.40
C ASP A 67 -20.07 19.38 14.11
N THR A 68 -19.39 18.32 14.48
CA THR A 68 -18.09 18.38 15.18
C THR A 68 -17.20 17.21 14.85
N VAL A 69 -15.86 17.43 14.90
CA VAL A 69 -14.84 16.38 14.92
C VAL A 69 -14.02 16.52 16.20
N THR A 70 -14.01 15.51 17.03
CA THR A 70 -13.31 15.48 18.31
C THR A 70 -12.29 14.36 18.37
N GLY A 71 -11.38 14.37 19.36
CA GLY A 71 -10.38 13.30 19.54
C GLY A 71 -9.10 13.46 18.72
N LEU A 72 -8.92 14.55 17.99
CA LEU A 72 -7.72 14.82 17.17
C LEU A 72 -6.48 15.23 17.98
N GLY A 73 -6.59 15.56 19.25
CA GLY A 73 -5.52 16.15 20.07
C GLY A 73 -4.26 15.29 20.20
N LYS A 74 -4.33 13.99 19.93
CA LYS A 74 -3.14 13.10 19.89
C LYS A 74 -2.49 13.01 18.49
N VAL A 75 -3.20 13.41 17.44
CA VAL A 75 -2.71 13.33 16.08
C VAL A 75 -1.72 14.45 15.85
N MET A 76 -0.45 14.11 15.66
CA MET A 76 0.62 15.07 15.41
C MET A 76 0.95 15.20 13.91
N ARG A 77 0.59 14.20 13.12
CA ARG A 77 0.84 14.18 11.68
C ARG A 77 -0.32 13.49 10.96
N VAL A 78 -0.65 13.99 9.77
CA VAL A 78 -1.65 13.37 8.88
C VAL A 78 -0.98 13.08 7.55
N VAL A 79 -1.12 11.86 7.08
CA VAL A 79 -0.55 11.38 5.81
C VAL A 79 -1.67 10.81 4.97
N GLU A 80 -1.84 11.39 3.80
CA GLU A 80 -2.74 10.89 2.77
C GLU A 80 -1.96 10.04 1.78
N VAL A 81 -2.41 8.82 1.57
CA VAL A 81 -1.82 7.86 0.64
C VAL A 81 -2.85 7.54 -0.43
N ASP A 82 -2.94 8.41 -1.41
CA ASP A 82 -3.83 8.33 -2.55
C ASP A 82 -3.12 7.83 -3.82
N GLN A 83 -3.87 7.60 -4.88
CA GLN A 83 -3.37 7.14 -6.18
C GLN A 83 -2.84 8.27 -7.08
N SER A 84 -2.74 9.50 -6.58
CA SER A 84 -2.17 10.60 -7.35
C SER A 84 -0.68 10.36 -7.65
N PRO A 85 -0.18 10.82 -8.80
CA PRO A 85 1.24 10.65 -9.16
C PRO A 85 2.18 11.24 -8.11
N ILE A 86 3.33 10.57 -7.89
CA ILE A 86 4.41 11.07 -6.99
C ILE A 86 5.13 12.31 -7.52
N GLY A 87 4.75 12.77 -8.70
CA GLY A 87 5.23 13.99 -9.32
C GLY A 87 4.67 14.15 -10.74
N ARG A 88 4.72 15.38 -11.24
CA ARG A 88 4.10 15.73 -12.53
C ARG A 88 5.09 15.78 -13.71
N THR A 89 6.34 15.45 -13.47
CA THR A 89 7.40 15.55 -14.49
C THR A 89 8.19 14.26 -14.59
N PRO A 90 8.82 13.96 -15.74
CA PRO A 90 9.70 12.79 -15.91
C PRO A 90 10.92 12.76 -14.98
N ARG A 91 11.20 13.84 -14.24
CA ARG A 91 12.28 13.91 -13.24
C ARG A 91 11.90 13.28 -11.91
N SER A 92 10.60 13.22 -11.60
CA SER A 92 10.12 12.54 -10.42
C SER A 92 10.16 11.02 -10.66
N ASN A 93 10.75 10.30 -9.72
CA ASN A 93 10.88 8.84 -9.77
C ASN A 93 10.94 8.27 -8.34
N PRO A 94 10.86 6.95 -8.14
CA PRO A 94 10.91 6.33 -6.82
C PRO A 94 12.11 6.74 -6.00
N ALA A 95 13.31 6.78 -6.61
CA ALA A 95 14.53 7.12 -5.90
C ALA A 95 14.55 8.56 -5.38
N THR A 96 14.00 9.51 -6.16
CA THR A 96 13.92 10.92 -5.72
C THR A 96 12.82 11.15 -4.70
N TYR A 97 11.67 10.48 -4.85
CA TYR A 97 10.55 10.66 -3.94
C TYR A 97 10.85 10.11 -2.53
N THR A 98 11.48 8.95 -2.44
CA THR A 98 11.86 8.33 -1.17
C THR A 98 13.11 8.95 -0.53
N GLY A 99 13.80 9.87 -1.24
CA GLY A 99 15.05 10.46 -0.77
C GLY A 99 16.28 9.56 -0.88
N ILE A 100 16.14 8.32 -1.35
CA ILE A 100 17.25 7.37 -1.51
C ILE A 100 18.30 7.88 -2.49
N PHE A 101 17.87 8.68 -3.47
CA PHE A 101 18.77 9.22 -4.49
C PHE A 101 19.83 10.18 -3.92
N ASP A 102 19.52 10.87 -2.82
CA ASP A 102 20.48 11.76 -2.15
C ASP A 102 21.62 10.97 -1.49
N GLU A 103 21.31 9.83 -0.90
CA GLU A 103 22.33 8.91 -0.37
C GLU A 103 23.15 8.28 -1.51
N ILE A 104 22.51 7.88 -2.62
CA ILE A 104 23.22 7.34 -3.80
C ILE A 104 24.19 8.39 -4.37
N ARG A 105 23.76 9.64 -4.54
CA ARG A 105 24.63 10.74 -5.01
C ARG A 105 25.83 10.95 -4.09
N SER A 106 25.61 10.83 -2.77
CA SER A 106 26.68 10.91 -1.78
C SER A 106 27.67 9.76 -1.89
N VAL A 107 27.25 8.56 -2.26
CA VAL A 107 28.13 7.43 -2.55
C VAL A 107 29.01 7.73 -3.75
N TYR A 108 28.40 8.20 -4.87
CA TYR A 108 29.15 8.53 -6.10
C TYR A 108 30.17 9.65 -5.89
N ALA A 109 29.85 10.68 -5.11
CA ALA A 109 30.80 11.76 -4.79
C ALA A 109 32.01 11.27 -3.97
N ARG A 110 31.93 10.13 -3.31
CA ARG A 110 33.05 9.52 -2.58
C ARG A 110 33.94 8.65 -3.43
N MET A 111 33.56 8.34 -4.68
CA MET A 111 34.38 7.53 -5.58
C MET A 111 35.72 8.22 -5.87
N PRO A 112 36.81 7.45 -6.05
CA PRO A 112 38.13 8.02 -6.31
C PRO A 112 38.13 9.00 -7.50
N GLU A 113 37.51 8.63 -8.60
CA GLU A 113 37.43 9.46 -9.79
C GLU A 113 36.68 10.78 -9.55
N ALA A 114 35.58 10.73 -8.76
CA ALA A 114 34.83 11.93 -8.38
C ALA A 114 35.69 12.88 -7.53
N LYS A 115 36.46 12.33 -6.56
CA LYS A 115 37.35 13.12 -5.72
C LYS A 115 38.46 13.78 -6.51
N ILE A 116 39.10 13.06 -7.43
CA ILE A 116 40.15 13.60 -8.31
C ILE A 116 39.63 14.79 -9.11
N ARG A 117 38.38 14.70 -9.61
CA ARG A 117 37.75 15.74 -10.41
C ARG A 117 37.04 16.82 -9.59
N GLY A 118 37.06 16.74 -8.25
CA GLY A 118 36.38 17.69 -7.37
C GLY A 118 34.85 17.64 -7.50
N TYR A 119 34.26 16.48 -7.82
CA TYR A 119 32.82 16.35 -8.02
C TYR A 119 32.07 16.18 -6.70
N GLU A 120 31.24 17.16 -6.39
CA GLU A 120 30.32 17.18 -5.25
C GLU A 120 29.05 16.39 -5.52
N PRO A 121 28.22 16.01 -4.52
CA PRO A 121 26.95 15.30 -4.72
C PRO A 121 26.00 15.99 -5.71
N GLY A 122 26.08 17.33 -5.84
CA GLY A 122 25.30 18.11 -6.81
C GLY A 122 25.60 17.72 -8.26
N ARG A 123 26.84 17.31 -8.59
CA ARG A 123 27.24 16.85 -9.93
C ARG A 123 26.44 15.63 -10.39
N PHE A 124 26.07 14.79 -9.46
CA PHE A 124 25.30 13.57 -9.68
C PHE A 124 23.78 13.79 -9.62
N SER A 125 23.31 15.04 -9.58
CA SER A 125 21.90 15.40 -9.69
C SER A 125 21.52 15.71 -11.14
N PHE A 126 20.53 15.01 -11.67
CA PHE A 126 19.97 15.34 -12.98
C PHE A 126 19.07 16.60 -12.96
N ASN A 127 18.81 17.18 -11.79
CA ASN A 127 18.04 18.42 -11.63
C ASN A 127 18.93 19.68 -11.64
N VAL A 128 20.22 19.53 -11.36
CA VAL A 128 21.19 20.64 -11.23
C VAL A 128 22.05 20.73 -12.48
N LYS A 129 22.37 21.95 -12.91
CA LYS A 129 23.33 22.18 -14.00
C LYS A 129 24.73 21.66 -13.65
N GLY A 130 25.49 21.32 -14.67
CA GLY A 130 26.88 20.89 -14.56
C GLY A 130 27.09 19.38 -14.72
N GLY A 131 26.22 18.51 -14.16
CA GLY A 131 26.35 17.06 -14.35
C GLY A 131 25.29 16.44 -15.26
N ARG A 132 24.16 17.11 -15.44
CA ARG A 132 23.05 16.64 -16.27
C ARG A 132 23.28 16.86 -17.76
N CYS A 133 22.54 16.14 -18.56
CA CYS A 133 22.43 16.44 -20.00
C CYS A 133 21.68 17.78 -20.18
N GLU A 134 22.34 18.78 -20.76
CA GLU A 134 21.72 20.11 -20.95
C GLU A 134 20.68 20.10 -22.07
N VAL A 135 20.76 19.18 -23.05
CA VAL A 135 19.78 19.09 -24.16
C VAL A 135 18.39 18.74 -23.66
N CYS A 136 18.26 17.77 -22.74
CA CYS A 136 16.98 17.40 -22.12
C CYS A 136 16.83 17.95 -20.70
N ALA A 137 17.76 18.77 -20.25
CA ALA A 137 17.79 19.33 -18.90
C ALA A 137 17.61 18.25 -17.79
N GLY A 138 18.17 17.04 -18.01
CA GLY A 138 18.12 15.93 -17.08
C GLY A 138 16.83 15.10 -17.10
N GLN A 139 15.91 15.36 -18.04
CA GLN A 139 14.66 14.60 -18.13
C GLN A 139 14.85 13.21 -18.76
N GLY A 140 15.91 13.01 -19.56
CA GLY A 140 16.12 11.81 -20.35
C GLY A 140 15.26 11.74 -21.61
N VAL A 141 14.21 12.54 -21.67
CA VAL A 141 13.27 12.66 -22.79
C VAL A 141 13.09 14.11 -23.20
N ARG A 142 12.63 14.32 -24.43
CA ARG A 142 12.21 15.64 -24.95
C ARG A 142 10.71 15.62 -25.15
N ARG A 143 10.04 16.65 -24.68
CA ARG A 143 8.61 16.88 -24.89
C ARG A 143 8.42 17.54 -26.25
N ILE A 144 7.58 16.94 -27.07
CA ILE A 144 7.09 17.51 -28.32
C ILE A 144 5.66 17.95 -28.05
N GLU A 145 5.46 19.26 -28.01
CA GLU A 145 4.14 19.87 -27.80
C GLU A 145 3.31 19.74 -29.08
N MET A 146 2.10 19.21 -28.94
CA MET A 146 1.14 19.07 -30.02
C MET A 146 -0.11 19.91 -29.71
N HIS A 147 -0.48 20.83 -30.60
CA HIS A 147 -1.56 21.79 -30.36
C HIS A 147 -2.93 21.16 -30.09
N PHE A 148 -3.22 19.98 -30.66
CA PHE A 148 -4.55 19.32 -30.56
C PHE A 148 -4.49 17.88 -30.02
N LEU A 149 -3.31 17.37 -29.68
CA LEU A 149 -3.06 16.03 -29.17
C LEU A 149 -2.27 16.10 -27.87
N PRO A 150 -2.32 15.04 -27.03
CA PRO A 150 -1.44 14.97 -25.86
C PRO A 150 0.03 15.06 -26.28
N ASP A 151 0.82 15.73 -25.43
CA ASP A 151 2.26 15.85 -25.65
C ASP A 151 2.94 14.49 -25.79
N VAL A 152 3.87 14.39 -26.73
CA VAL A 152 4.67 13.18 -26.95
C VAL A 152 6.04 13.34 -26.32
N PHE A 153 6.47 12.34 -25.58
CA PHE A 153 7.81 12.28 -25.00
C PHE A 153 8.67 11.32 -25.81
N VAL A 154 9.75 11.84 -26.40
CA VAL A 154 10.73 11.06 -27.16
C VAL A 154 12.05 11.00 -26.42
N THR A 155 12.76 9.87 -26.50
CA THR A 155 14.06 9.70 -25.87
C THR A 155 15.05 10.77 -26.38
N CYS A 156 15.79 11.38 -25.46
CA CYS A 156 16.79 12.39 -25.80
C CYS A 156 17.94 11.75 -26.59
N GLU A 157 18.19 12.20 -27.81
CA GLU A 157 19.22 11.66 -28.68
C GLU A 157 20.63 11.90 -28.14
N ALA A 158 20.87 13.06 -27.49
CA ALA A 158 22.18 13.42 -26.96
C ALA A 158 22.63 12.52 -25.80
N CYS A 159 21.75 12.19 -24.86
CA CYS A 159 22.09 11.34 -23.73
C CYS A 159 21.50 9.92 -23.82
N LYS A 160 20.73 9.62 -24.87
CA LYS A 160 20.06 8.31 -25.08
C LYS A 160 19.27 7.85 -23.85
N GLY A 161 18.53 8.77 -23.23
CA GLY A 161 17.75 8.50 -22.03
C GLY A 161 18.53 8.55 -20.71
N ARG A 162 19.87 8.60 -20.74
CA ARG A 162 20.73 8.47 -19.54
C ARG A 162 20.73 9.68 -18.61
N ARG A 163 20.10 10.80 -18.95
CA ARG A 163 19.89 12.01 -18.14
C ARG A 163 21.14 12.85 -17.83
N TYR A 164 22.34 12.32 -17.98
CA TYR A 164 23.63 12.94 -17.59
C TYR A 164 24.53 13.26 -18.77
N GLY A 165 25.48 14.16 -18.54
CA GLY A 165 26.61 14.38 -19.44
C GLY A 165 27.61 13.25 -19.36
N ARG A 166 28.42 13.09 -20.42
CA ARG A 166 29.39 11.99 -20.55
C ARG A 166 30.39 11.93 -19.40
N GLU A 167 30.94 13.06 -18.98
CA GLU A 167 31.92 13.12 -17.90
C GLU A 167 31.40 12.61 -16.56
N THR A 168 30.10 12.87 -16.26
CA THR A 168 29.45 12.38 -15.04
C THR A 168 29.28 10.87 -15.08
N LEU A 169 29.02 10.30 -16.25
CA LEU A 169 28.83 8.86 -16.45
C LEU A 169 30.15 8.06 -16.40
N GLU A 170 31.31 8.71 -16.50
CA GLU A 170 32.62 8.08 -16.36
C GLU A 170 32.93 7.71 -14.91
N VAL A 171 32.28 8.33 -13.92
CA VAL A 171 32.42 7.95 -12.52
C VAL A 171 31.63 6.67 -12.26
N LEU A 172 32.36 5.61 -11.86
CA LEU A 172 31.78 4.29 -11.65
C LEU A 172 31.85 3.88 -10.18
N CYS A 173 30.78 3.24 -9.72
CA CYS A 173 30.70 2.51 -8.46
C CYS A 173 30.45 1.03 -8.77
N LYS A 174 31.34 0.12 -8.32
CA LYS A 174 31.28 -1.31 -8.65
C LYS A 174 31.02 -1.54 -10.16
N GLY A 175 31.66 -0.74 -11.04
CA GLY A 175 31.54 -0.84 -12.50
C GLY A 175 30.25 -0.27 -13.11
N LYS A 176 29.39 0.37 -12.34
CA LYS A 176 28.13 0.97 -12.79
C LYS A 176 28.16 2.48 -12.64
N SER A 177 27.71 3.20 -13.68
CA SER A 177 27.48 4.65 -13.61
C SER A 177 26.21 4.97 -12.84
N ILE A 178 26.02 6.23 -12.48
CA ILE A 178 24.80 6.67 -11.77
C ILE A 178 23.53 6.48 -12.64
N ALA A 179 23.64 6.55 -13.96
CA ALA A 179 22.54 6.24 -14.86
C ALA A 179 22.18 4.75 -14.83
N ASP A 180 23.19 3.87 -14.84
CA ASP A 180 22.98 2.43 -14.77
C ASP A 180 22.28 2.02 -13.46
N VAL A 181 22.57 2.74 -12.35
CA VAL A 181 21.87 2.54 -11.07
C VAL A 181 20.41 2.97 -11.12
N LEU A 182 20.09 4.06 -11.81
CA LEU A 182 18.69 4.47 -12.01
C LEU A 182 17.91 3.46 -12.86
N ASP A 183 18.58 2.75 -13.74
CA ASP A 183 17.98 1.69 -14.59
C ASP A 183 17.85 0.34 -13.86
N MET A 184 18.51 0.17 -12.69
CA MET A 184 18.36 -1.04 -11.86
C MET A 184 16.95 -1.16 -11.30
N THR A 185 16.48 -2.41 -11.19
CA THR A 185 15.30 -2.71 -10.37
C THR A 185 15.63 -2.51 -8.89
N VAL A 186 14.60 -2.34 -8.06
CA VAL A 186 14.78 -2.27 -6.60
C VAL A 186 15.42 -3.56 -6.05
N ASP A 187 15.06 -4.72 -6.62
CA ASP A 187 15.65 -6.01 -6.24
C ASP A 187 17.16 -6.05 -6.54
N ASP A 188 17.58 -5.65 -7.74
CA ASP A 188 19.00 -5.58 -8.13
C ASP A 188 19.77 -4.57 -7.27
N ALA A 189 19.18 -3.39 -7.07
CA ALA A 189 19.79 -2.33 -6.28
C ALA A 189 19.99 -2.73 -4.81
N THR A 190 19.10 -3.57 -4.25
CA THR A 190 19.24 -4.09 -2.89
C THR A 190 20.52 -4.89 -2.72
N GLY A 191 20.86 -5.77 -3.67
CA GLY A 191 22.13 -6.50 -3.68
C GLY A 191 23.34 -5.61 -3.97
N PHE A 192 23.16 -4.60 -4.85
CA PHE A 192 24.24 -3.69 -5.21
C PHE A 192 24.69 -2.77 -4.06
N PHE A 193 23.75 -2.31 -3.23
CA PHE A 193 23.99 -1.41 -2.11
C PHE A 193 23.99 -2.09 -0.73
N ASP A 194 24.27 -3.39 -0.67
CA ASP A 194 24.33 -4.19 0.57
C ASP A 194 25.23 -3.58 1.67
N ALA A 195 26.36 -3.01 1.27
CA ALA A 195 27.32 -2.34 2.17
C ALA A 195 26.86 -0.92 2.62
N HIS A 196 25.71 -0.43 2.19
CA HIS A 196 25.19 0.90 2.52
C HIS A 196 23.88 0.82 3.30
N PRO A 197 23.91 0.72 4.65
CA PRO A 197 22.74 0.39 5.48
C PRO A 197 21.54 1.32 5.28
N LYS A 198 21.78 2.62 5.09
CA LYS A 198 20.69 3.59 4.85
C LYS A 198 19.97 3.31 3.52
N ILE A 199 20.74 3.09 2.45
CA ILE A 199 20.20 2.79 1.13
C ILE A 199 19.47 1.44 1.17
N ALA A 200 20.12 0.40 1.71
CA ALA A 200 19.55 -0.93 1.83
C ALA A 200 18.21 -0.94 2.58
N ARG A 201 18.11 -0.19 3.71
CA ARG A 201 16.87 -0.06 4.47
C ARG A 201 15.75 0.56 3.64
N MET A 202 16.02 1.63 2.89
CA MET A 202 15.01 2.30 2.08
C MET A 202 14.58 1.44 0.89
N LEU A 203 15.52 0.73 0.24
CA LEU A 203 15.21 -0.24 -0.81
C LEU A 203 14.33 -1.36 -0.27
N GLN A 204 14.62 -1.86 0.94
CA GLN A 204 13.79 -2.86 1.58
C GLN A 204 12.36 -2.37 1.82
N CYS A 205 12.16 -1.10 2.22
CA CYS A 205 10.81 -0.52 2.36
C CYS A 205 10.03 -0.52 1.03
N ILE A 206 10.70 -0.22 -0.10
CA ILE A 206 10.07 -0.26 -1.43
C ILE A 206 9.76 -1.72 -1.83
N LYS A 207 10.64 -2.65 -1.50
CA LYS A 207 10.43 -4.08 -1.76
C LYS A 207 9.29 -4.66 -0.90
N ASP A 208 9.16 -4.24 0.35
CA ASP A 208 8.13 -4.69 1.28
C ASP A 208 6.71 -4.34 0.80
N VAL A 209 6.55 -3.27 0.03
CA VAL A 209 5.26 -2.91 -0.60
C VAL A 209 5.03 -3.59 -1.96
N GLY A 210 5.85 -4.58 -2.33
CA GLY A 210 5.70 -5.34 -3.57
C GLY A 210 6.24 -4.65 -4.83
N LEU A 211 7.12 -3.65 -4.70
CA LEU A 211 7.69 -2.91 -5.83
C LEU A 211 9.14 -3.31 -6.18
N GLY A 212 9.54 -4.55 -5.86
CA GLY A 212 10.89 -5.06 -6.15
C GLY A 212 11.28 -5.01 -7.63
N TYR A 213 10.32 -5.20 -8.53
CA TYR A 213 10.50 -5.18 -9.98
C TYR A 213 10.68 -3.78 -10.57
N MET A 214 10.32 -2.73 -9.83
CA MET A 214 10.31 -1.34 -10.31
C MET A 214 11.73 -0.81 -10.47
N GLN A 215 12.00 -0.07 -11.55
CA GLN A 215 13.27 0.64 -11.70
C GLN A 215 13.35 1.87 -10.79
N LEU A 216 14.52 2.11 -10.21
CA LEU A 216 14.76 3.27 -9.33
C LEU A 216 14.49 4.61 -10.03
N GLY A 217 14.85 4.72 -11.30
CA GLY A 217 14.69 5.91 -12.14
C GLY A 217 13.40 5.95 -12.96
N GLN A 218 12.46 5.02 -12.75
CA GLN A 218 11.19 4.99 -13.50
C GLN A 218 10.45 6.31 -13.35
N ALA A 219 10.12 6.95 -14.47
CA ALA A 219 9.44 8.25 -14.45
C ALA A 219 8.04 8.12 -13.81
N SER A 220 7.68 9.08 -12.94
CA SER A 220 6.36 9.09 -12.29
C SER A 220 5.19 9.10 -13.28
N THR A 221 5.40 9.65 -14.47
CA THR A 221 4.40 9.72 -15.55
C THR A 221 4.11 8.37 -16.22
N THR A 222 4.94 7.36 -15.98
CA THR A 222 4.77 5.99 -16.50
C THR A 222 4.28 5.00 -15.44
N MET A 223 4.08 5.47 -14.21
CA MET A 223 3.62 4.64 -13.11
C MET A 223 2.09 4.58 -13.08
N SER A 224 1.57 3.43 -12.70
CA SER A 224 0.15 3.29 -12.36
C SER A 224 -0.16 4.01 -11.04
N GLY A 225 -1.44 4.36 -10.82
CA GLY A 225 -1.87 4.98 -9.57
C GLY A 225 -1.54 4.12 -8.34
N GLY A 226 -1.73 2.81 -8.44
CA GLY A 226 -1.38 1.88 -7.36
C GLY A 226 0.13 1.80 -7.08
N GLU A 227 0.99 1.88 -8.10
CA GLU A 227 2.44 1.96 -7.90
C GLU A 227 2.83 3.27 -7.21
N ALA A 228 2.27 4.40 -7.65
CA ALA A 228 2.51 5.71 -7.03
C ALA A 228 2.10 5.69 -5.54
N GLN A 229 0.95 5.13 -5.23
CA GLN A 229 0.44 4.97 -3.87
C GLN A 229 1.39 4.14 -3.01
N ARG A 230 1.87 3.00 -3.51
CA ARG A 230 2.82 2.14 -2.79
C ARG A 230 4.19 2.80 -2.59
N VAL A 231 4.68 3.59 -3.55
CA VAL A 231 5.92 4.39 -3.35
C VAL A 231 5.74 5.40 -2.22
N LYS A 232 4.58 6.06 -2.12
CA LYS A 232 4.26 6.96 -0.99
C LYS A 232 4.29 6.19 0.34
N LEU A 233 3.68 5.01 0.39
CA LEU A 233 3.67 4.17 1.59
C LEU A 233 5.07 3.68 1.97
N ALA A 234 5.90 3.28 0.98
CA ALA A 234 7.29 2.88 1.22
C ALA A 234 8.12 4.03 1.81
N SER A 235 7.91 5.26 1.32
CA SER A 235 8.57 6.45 1.87
C SER A 235 8.24 6.64 3.35
N GLU A 236 6.97 6.47 3.73
CA GLU A 236 6.51 6.59 5.12
C GLU A 236 7.13 5.52 6.03
N LEU A 237 7.28 4.29 5.55
CA LEU A 237 7.98 3.21 6.28
C LEU A 237 9.45 3.51 6.54
N GLY A 238 10.09 4.20 5.60
CA GLY A 238 11.50 4.60 5.71
C GLY A 238 11.74 5.71 6.74
N MET A 239 10.70 6.50 7.05
CA MET A 239 10.77 7.61 8.00
C MET A 239 10.55 7.13 9.43
N SER A 240 11.37 7.60 10.37
CA SER A 240 11.05 7.52 11.79
C SER A 240 10.20 8.74 12.16
N SER A 241 8.90 8.56 12.36
CA SER A 241 8.04 9.66 12.83
C SER A 241 8.01 9.68 14.35
N ALA A 242 8.28 10.85 14.93
CA ALA A 242 7.99 11.09 16.33
C ALA A 242 6.50 11.44 16.47
N GLY A 243 5.79 10.74 17.36
CA GLY A 243 4.38 11.00 17.67
C GLY A 243 3.38 10.20 16.84
N HIS A 244 2.10 10.39 17.19
CA HIS A 244 1.00 9.64 16.59
C HIS A 244 0.64 10.19 15.20
N THR A 245 0.70 9.34 14.19
CA THR A 245 0.34 9.68 12.80
C THR A 245 -1.01 9.05 12.45
N LEU A 246 -1.88 9.83 11.81
CA LEU A 246 -3.09 9.37 11.14
C LEU A 246 -2.78 9.16 9.67
N TYR A 247 -2.81 7.91 9.21
CA TYR A 247 -2.73 7.54 7.80
C TYR A 247 -4.13 7.38 7.24
N VAL A 248 -4.40 7.97 6.09
CA VAL A 248 -5.63 7.78 5.32
C VAL A 248 -5.27 7.17 3.98
N LEU A 249 -5.77 5.97 3.73
CA LEU A 249 -5.48 5.20 2.52
C LEU A 249 -6.78 4.96 1.76
N ASP A 250 -6.74 5.21 0.45
CA ASP A 250 -7.90 5.01 -0.43
C ASP A 250 -7.60 3.83 -1.38
N GLU A 251 -8.32 2.72 -1.18
CA GLU A 251 -8.25 1.47 -1.94
C GLU A 251 -6.82 0.99 -2.24
N PRO A 252 -5.95 0.81 -1.22
CA PRO A 252 -4.54 0.50 -1.44
C PRO A 252 -4.28 -0.87 -2.08
N THR A 253 -5.29 -1.76 -2.16
CA THR A 253 -5.16 -3.08 -2.81
C THR A 253 -5.57 -3.08 -4.29
N THR A 254 -6.02 -1.94 -4.84
CA THR A 254 -6.47 -1.86 -6.23
C THR A 254 -5.36 -2.28 -7.19
N GLY A 255 -5.66 -3.26 -8.06
CA GLY A 255 -4.71 -3.77 -9.07
C GLY A 255 -3.59 -4.66 -8.51
N LEU A 256 -3.70 -5.13 -7.26
CA LEU A 256 -2.72 -6.05 -6.66
C LEU A 256 -3.09 -7.52 -6.90
N HIS A 257 -2.05 -8.33 -7.11
CA HIS A 257 -2.16 -9.78 -6.99
C HIS A 257 -2.25 -10.18 -5.51
N PHE A 258 -2.89 -11.32 -5.21
CA PHE A 258 -3.10 -11.79 -3.84
C PHE A 258 -1.81 -11.86 -3.00
N ALA A 259 -0.68 -12.29 -3.60
CA ALA A 259 0.61 -12.33 -2.90
C ALA A 259 1.09 -10.93 -2.46
N ASP A 260 0.79 -9.89 -3.23
CA ASP A 260 1.18 -8.52 -2.93
C ASP A 260 0.25 -7.89 -1.89
N VAL A 261 -1.03 -8.31 -1.85
CA VAL A 261 -1.96 -7.92 -0.77
C VAL A 261 -1.44 -8.37 0.59
N HIS A 262 -0.91 -9.61 0.71
CA HIS A 262 -0.32 -10.08 1.96
C HIS A 262 0.92 -9.28 2.39
N ARG A 263 1.78 -8.88 1.43
CA ARG A 263 2.92 -8.00 1.74
C ARG A 263 2.47 -6.65 2.22
N LEU A 264 1.49 -6.05 1.53
CA LEU A 264 0.91 -4.76 1.93
C LEU A 264 0.28 -4.83 3.33
N LEU A 265 -0.46 -5.89 3.65
CA LEU A 265 -1.01 -6.11 4.99
C LEU A 265 0.07 -6.12 6.07
N GLY A 266 1.19 -6.81 5.84
CA GLY A 266 2.33 -6.80 6.76
C GLY A 266 2.88 -5.39 6.99
N VAL A 267 2.86 -4.54 5.98
CA VAL A 267 3.24 -3.13 6.06
C VAL A 267 2.25 -2.32 6.91
N LEU A 268 0.96 -2.46 6.63
CA LEU A 268 -0.09 -1.75 7.39
C LEU A 268 -0.07 -2.16 8.87
N GLN A 269 0.10 -3.44 9.16
CA GLN A 269 0.22 -3.97 10.53
C GLN A 269 1.46 -3.42 11.25
N ARG A 270 2.61 -3.27 10.57
CA ARG A 270 3.80 -2.63 11.15
C ARG A 270 3.55 -1.17 11.52
N LEU A 271 2.88 -0.41 10.64
CA LEU A 271 2.53 0.98 10.94
C LEU A 271 1.57 1.07 12.14
N ALA A 272 0.55 0.22 12.20
CA ALA A 272 -0.37 0.14 13.33
C ALA A 272 0.35 -0.28 14.62
N GLY A 273 1.24 -1.28 14.54
CA GLY A 273 2.06 -1.77 15.66
C GLY A 273 3.02 -0.72 16.22
N ASN A 274 3.43 0.26 15.42
CA ASN A 274 4.20 1.42 15.86
C ASN A 274 3.34 2.48 16.60
N GLY A 275 2.06 2.20 16.85
CA GLY A 275 1.14 3.06 17.58
C GLY A 275 0.43 4.11 16.71
N HIS A 276 0.47 3.98 15.40
CA HIS A 276 -0.23 4.87 14.48
C HIS A 276 -1.67 4.42 14.22
N THR A 277 -2.50 5.31 13.69
CA THR A 277 -3.87 4.99 13.25
C THR A 277 -3.92 4.98 11.73
N LEU A 278 -4.48 3.93 11.16
CA LEU A 278 -4.71 3.79 9.74
C LEU A 278 -6.22 3.76 9.49
N VAL A 279 -6.72 4.70 8.70
CA VAL A 279 -8.09 4.68 8.17
C VAL A 279 -8.00 4.28 6.69
N VAL A 280 -8.57 3.15 6.36
CA VAL A 280 -8.42 2.52 5.04
C VAL A 280 -9.80 2.33 4.42
N ILE A 281 -10.05 2.98 3.30
CA ILE A 281 -11.21 2.67 2.45
C ILE A 281 -10.87 1.41 1.68
N GLU A 282 -11.63 0.33 1.85
CA GLU A 282 -11.32 -0.94 1.22
C GLU A 282 -12.54 -1.78 0.88
N HIS A 283 -12.37 -2.60 -0.17
CA HIS A 283 -13.32 -3.60 -0.63
C HIS A 283 -12.75 -5.02 -0.56
N ASN A 284 -11.44 -5.15 -0.36
CA ASN A 284 -10.76 -6.44 -0.29
C ASN A 284 -10.98 -7.08 1.07
N LEU A 285 -11.65 -8.23 1.08
CA LEU A 285 -12.01 -8.95 2.32
C LEU A 285 -10.79 -9.45 3.10
N ASP A 286 -9.65 -9.72 2.44
CA ASP A 286 -8.43 -10.13 3.14
C ASP A 286 -7.87 -8.99 4.00
N VAL A 287 -8.05 -7.73 3.58
CA VAL A 287 -7.70 -6.56 4.38
C VAL A 287 -8.74 -6.31 5.46
N ILE A 288 -10.03 -6.34 5.09
CA ILE A 288 -11.14 -6.02 5.98
C ILE A 288 -11.18 -6.96 7.19
N LYS A 289 -10.96 -8.28 6.98
CA LYS A 289 -10.90 -9.27 8.08
C LYS A 289 -9.75 -9.07 9.06
N CYS A 290 -8.69 -8.36 8.64
CA CYS A 290 -7.50 -8.07 9.44
C CYS A 290 -7.59 -6.72 10.17
N ALA A 291 -8.69 -5.97 10.00
CA ALA A 291 -8.89 -4.68 10.64
C ALA A 291 -9.19 -4.85 12.15
N ASP A 292 -8.76 -3.87 12.94
CA ASP A 292 -9.14 -3.78 14.36
C ASP A 292 -10.57 -3.27 14.53
N TRP A 293 -11.05 -2.48 13.55
CA TRP A 293 -12.37 -1.88 13.55
C TRP A 293 -12.88 -1.66 12.14
N ILE A 294 -14.16 -1.85 11.92
CA ILE A 294 -14.83 -1.62 10.65
C ILE A 294 -15.92 -0.56 10.84
N VAL A 295 -16.08 0.29 9.84
CA VAL A 295 -17.19 1.24 9.67
C VAL A 295 -17.85 0.91 8.33
N ASP A 296 -19.01 0.31 8.36
CA ASP A 296 -19.73 -0.13 7.16
C ASP A 296 -20.86 0.82 6.81
N LEU A 297 -20.78 1.44 5.63
CA LEU A 297 -21.71 2.43 5.12
C LEU A 297 -22.61 1.83 4.04
N GLY A 298 -23.88 2.22 4.07
CA GLY A 298 -24.84 1.71 3.09
C GLY A 298 -26.26 2.23 3.35
N PRO A 299 -27.29 1.38 3.15
CA PRO A 299 -27.22 0.02 2.54
C PRO A 299 -26.89 0.04 1.05
N GLU A 300 -27.21 1.12 0.34
CA GLU A 300 -27.05 1.29 -1.11
C GLU A 300 -26.10 2.44 -1.45
N GLY A 301 -25.92 2.73 -2.75
CA GLY A 301 -25.22 3.91 -3.26
C GLY A 301 -26.16 5.09 -3.49
N GLY A 302 -25.58 6.30 -3.67
CA GLY A 302 -26.33 7.52 -3.95
C GLY A 302 -27.32 7.89 -2.84
N ASP A 303 -28.53 8.27 -3.20
CA ASP A 303 -29.55 8.71 -2.24
C ASP A 303 -30.04 7.60 -1.30
N GLY A 304 -29.94 6.33 -1.70
CA GLY A 304 -30.23 5.17 -0.84
C GLY A 304 -29.13 4.82 0.16
N GLY A 305 -27.96 5.47 0.06
CA GLY A 305 -26.81 5.26 0.93
C GLY A 305 -26.68 6.31 2.03
N GLY A 306 -25.46 6.45 2.53
CA GLY A 306 -25.08 7.52 3.45
C GLY A 306 -25.45 7.28 4.90
N THR A 307 -25.84 6.05 5.26
CA THR A 307 -26.12 5.65 6.66
C THR A 307 -25.03 4.72 7.19
N LEU A 308 -24.86 4.70 8.51
CA LEU A 308 -24.01 3.73 9.19
C LEU A 308 -24.79 2.43 9.37
N VAL A 309 -24.42 1.39 8.64
CA VAL A 309 -25.11 0.07 8.69
C VAL A 309 -24.57 -0.77 9.84
N ALA A 310 -23.25 -0.84 9.96
CA ALA A 310 -22.58 -1.60 11.01
C ALA A 310 -21.27 -0.94 11.42
N HIS A 311 -20.84 -1.15 12.65
CA HIS A 311 -19.50 -0.79 13.12
C HIS A 311 -19.05 -1.72 14.24
N GLY A 312 -17.75 -1.96 14.33
CA GLY A 312 -17.20 -2.86 15.35
C GLY A 312 -16.01 -3.66 14.84
N THR A 313 -15.70 -4.75 15.58
CA THR A 313 -14.71 -5.72 15.09
C THR A 313 -15.24 -6.48 13.86
N PRO A 314 -14.39 -7.13 13.08
CA PRO A 314 -14.84 -7.94 11.94
C PRO A 314 -15.92 -8.95 12.31
N GLU A 315 -15.83 -9.57 13.50
CA GLU A 315 -16.80 -10.55 14.01
C GLU A 315 -18.15 -9.87 14.34
N ALA A 316 -18.10 -8.67 14.91
CA ALA A 316 -19.32 -7.91 15.25
C ALA A 316 -20.06 -7.49 13.98
N VAL A 317 -19.33 -7.04 12.96
CA VAL A 317 -19.92 -6.65 11.66
C VAL A 317 -20.46 -7.89 10.93
N ALA A 318 -19.74 -9.02 10.98
CA ALA A 318 -20.20 -10.29 10.40
C ALA A 318 -21.51 -10.81 11.02
N ALA A 319 -21.78 -10.45 12.27
CA ALA A 319 -23.02 -10.82 12.99
C ALA A 319 -24.16 -9.79 12.78
N THR A 320 -23.91 -8.65 12.10
CA THR A 320 -24.90 -7.58 11.95
C THR A 320 -25.83 -7.85 10.76
N PRO A 321 -27.14 -8.04 10.95
CA PRO A 321 -28.09 -8.21 9.87
C PRO A 321 -28.15 -6.98 8.95
N GLY A 322 -28.22 -7.19 7.63
CA GLY A 322 -28.34 -6.12 6.65
C GLY A 322 -27.01 -5.45 6.25
N SER A 323 -25.89 -5.89 6.80
CA SER A 323 -24.56 -5.51 6.30
C SER A 323 -24.12 -6.46 5.20
N PHE A 324 -24.01 -5.96 3.97
CA PHE A 324 -23.44 -6.76 2.88
C PHE A 324 -21.98 -7.16 3.17
N THR A 325 -21.19 -6.23 3.68
CA THR A 325 -19.81 -6.55 4.13
C THR A 325 -19.82 -7.65 5.17
N GLY A 326 -20.74 -7.58 6.13
CA GLY A 326 -20.92 -8.59 7.19
C GLY A 326 -21.25 -9.97 6.64
N GLU A 327 -22.13 -10.09 5.65
CA GLU A 327 -22.48 -11.37 5.03
C GLU A 327 -21.27 -12.07 4.39
N TYR A 328 -20.42 -11.31 3.67
CA TYR A 328 -19.20 -11.85 3.06
C TYR A 328 -18.16 -12.20 4.13
N LEU A 329 -17.99 -11.35 5.16
CA LEU A 329 -17.09 -11.63 6.29
C LEU A 329 -17.50 -12.89 7.05
N ALA A 330 -18.80 -13.09 7.31
CA ALA A 330 -19.31 -14.28 7.99
C ALA A 330 -18.91 -15.58 7.25
N ARG A 331 -18.96 -15.58 5.92
CA ARG A 331 -18.51 -16.73 5.12
C ARG A 331 -17.01 -16.98 5.25
N MET A 332 -16.20 -15.91 5.27
CA MET A 332 -14.73 -16.04 5.40
C MET A 332 -14.31 -16.43 6.82
N LEU A 333 -14.91 -15.85 7.84
CA LEU A 333 -14.60 -16.15 9.25
C LEU A 333 -15.15 -17.50 9.67
N GLY A 334 -16.33 -17.90 9.16
CA GLY A 334 -16.92 -19.22 9.38
C GLY A 334 -16.14 -20.38 8.75
N SER A 335 -15.32 -20.11 7.75
CA SER A 335 -14.39 -21.09 7.14
C SER A 335 -13.15 -21.33 8.02
N ILE A 336 -12.90 -20.50 9.02
CA ILE A 336 -11.89 -20.69 10.05
C ILE A 336 -12.61 -21.42 11.20
N HIS A 337 -12.80 -22.74 11.10
CA HIS A 337 -13.30 -23.53 12.23
C HIS A 337 -12.34 -23.34 13.42
N PRO A 338 -12.79 -22.84 14.58
CA PRO A 338 -12.07 -23.12 15.81
C PRO A 338 -12.09 -24.65 15.98
N ALA A 339 -10.92 -25.23 16.17
CA ALA A 339 -10.81 -26.64 16.54
C ALA A 339 -11.79 -26.88 17.69
N ALA A 340 -12.77 -27.76 17.46
CA ALA A 340 -13.76 -28.11 18.48
C ALA A 340 -13.01 -28.54 19.76
N PRO A 341 -13.45 -28.06 20.95
CA PRO A 341 -12.83 -28.52 22.19
C PRO A 341 -12.98 -30.03 22.26
N ALA A 342 -11.88 -30.72 22.48
CA ALA A 342 -11.86 -32.17 22.66
C ALA A 342 -12.86 -32.54 23.75
N SER A 343 -13.98 -33.18 23.38
CA SER A 343 -14.92 -33.74 24.30
C SER A 343 -14.27 -34.92 25.01
N THR A 344 -13.93 -34.72 26.26
CA THR A 344 -13.55 -35.76 27.19
C THR A 344 -14.73 -36.71 27.41
N THR A 345 -14.41 -38.00 27.35
CA THR A 345 -15.07 -39.13 27.97
C THR A 345 -16.40 -39.65 27.43
N ALA A 346 -16.30 -40.72 26.62
CA ALA A 346 -17.25 -41.78 26.72
C ALA A 346 -16.50 -43.15 26.71
N LYS A 347 -16.63 -43.89 27.79
CA LYS A 347 -16.11 -45.28 27.99
C LYS A 347 -16.62 -46.24 26.90
N PRO A 348 -15.84 -47.21 26.44
CA PRO A 348 -16.35 -48.19 25.51
C PRO A 348 -17.23 -49.23 26.22
N ALA A 349 -18.47 -49.38 25.77
CA ALA A 349 -19.33 -50.49 26.13
C ALA A 349 -18.88 -51.75 25.36
N ARG A 350 -18.62 -52.80 26.15
CA ARG A 350 -18.31 -54.17 25.77
C ARG A 350 -19.46 -54.77 24.98
N ALA A 351 -19.28 -55.13 23.71
CA ALA A 351 -20.19 -55.99 22.97
C ALA A 351 -19.50 -57.32 22.60
N LYS A 352 -20.19 -58.43 22.86
CA LYS A 352 -19.74 -59.80 22.81
C LYS A 352 -19.44 -60.28 21.40
N LEU A 353 -18.40 -61.11 21.32
CA LEU A 353 -18.10 -61.97 20.18
C LEU A 353 -19.30 -62.94 19.89
N ALA A 354 -19.64 -63.08 18.61
CA ALA A 354 -20.29 -64.24 18.06
C ALA A 354 -19.53 -64.67 16.80
N SER A 355 -19.06 -65.91 16.89
CA SER A 355 -18.32 -66.63 15.92
C SER A 355 -19.21 -67.15 14.79
N ALA A 356 -18.77 -67.08 13.51
CA ALA A 356 -19.20 -67.97 12.47
C ALA A 356 -18.07 -68.14 11.42
N LYS A 357 -17.84 -69.37 11.09
CA LYS A 357 -16.78 -69.97 10.24
C LYS A 357 -17.09 -69.86 8.72
N PRO A 358 -16.14 -70.26 7.85
CA PRO A 358 -16.02 -69.85 6.47
C PRO A 358 -16.55 -70.80 5.42
N ALA A 359 -16.75 -70.36 4.19
CA ALA A 359 -16.86 -71.21 2.99
C ALA A 359 -16.21 -70.48 1.81
N SER A 360 -15.16 -71.03 1.35
CA SER A 360 -14.64 -71.72 0.15
C SER A 360 -14.91 -71.06 -1.21
N GLU A 361 -13.78 -70.75 -1.84
CA GLU A 361 -13.32 -70.95 -3.22
C GLU A 361 -14.32 -70.94 -4.37
N LYS A 362 -14.03 -70.14 -5.38
CA LYS A 362 -13.80 -70.61 -6.77
C LYS A 362 -13.24 -69.50 -7.67
N LYS A 363 -12.01 -69.66 -8.14
CA LYS A 363 -11.49 -69.22 -9.45
C LYS A 363 -11.91 -70.30 -10.50
N PRO A 364 -11.85 -70.16 -11.84
CA PRO A 364 -11.05 -69.24 -12.65
C PRO A 364 -11.75 -68.75 -13.96
N ALA A 365 -11.19 -67.91 -14.77
CA ALA A 365 -10.66 -68.18 -16.09
C ALA A 365 -10.40 -66.91 -16.93
N ALA A 366 -9.26 -66.91 -17.53
CA ALA A 366 -8.76 -65.98 -18.51
C ALA A 366 -9.34 -66.23 -19.92
N ARG A 367 -9.36 -65.15 -20.76
CA ARG A 367 -9.09 -65.15 -22.22
C ARG A 367 -9.07 -63.71 -22.73
N LYS A 368 -7.91 -63.29 -23.19
CA LYS A 368 -7.32 -63.18 -24.52
C LYS A 368 -7.95 -62.12 -25.46
N ARG A 369 -7.09 -61.18 -25.77
CA ARG A 369 -6.64 -60.63 -27.06
C ARG A 369 -7.68 -60.33 -28.16
N ALA A 370 -7.61 -59.09 -28.70
CA ALA A 370 -7.06 -58.72 -30.03
C ALA A 370 -7.44 -57.24 -30.32
N THR A 371 -6.44 -56.40 -30.54
CA THR A 371 -6.04 -55.80 -31.83
C THR A 371 -7.18 -55.37 -32.77
N THR A 372 -7.35 -54.13 -32.95
CA THR A 372 -7.04 -53.32 -34.16
C THR A 372 -6.91 -51.86 -33.78
#